data_ce93b46fa6b4fc43ac907396781e4930
#
_entry.id   ce93b46fa6b4fc43ac907396781e4930
#
_cell.length_a   1.000
_cell.length_b   1.000
_cell.length_c   1.000
_cell.angle_alpha   90.00
_cell.angle_beta   90.00
_cell.angle_gamma   90.00
#
_symmetry.space_group_name_H-M   'P 1'
#
loop_
_entity.id
_entity.type
_entity.pdbx_description
1 polymer ?
#
loop_
_entity_poly.entity_id
_entity_poly.type
_entity_poly.pdbx_seq_one_letter_code
_entity_poly.pdbx_strand_id
1 'polypeptide(L)'
;MARIKMVADGDATGPLAEIYARSKANSVAGVVPEILRTMSLRPDFLQAVDAASRLHFTDGALTRAQHEMIASYVSALNRCRY
;
A
#
# COMPACT_ATOMS: atom_id res chain seq x y z
N MET A 1 14.65 -0.02 -2.38
CA MET A 1 14.63 1.45 -2.56
C MET A 1 14.11 1.80 -3.96
N ALA A 2 13.14 2.68 -4.02
CA ALA A 2 12.59 3.10 -5.29
C ALA A 2 13.54 4.07 -6.01
N ARG A 3 13.56 4.00 -7.34
CA ARG A 3 14.41 4.84 -8.20
C ARG A 3 13.66 6.00 -8.81
N ILE A 4 12.41 6.20 -8.41
CA ILE A 4 11.56 7.25 -8.95
C ILE A 4 11.31 8.30 -7.88
N LYS A 5 10.89 9.48 -8.33
CA LYS A 5 10.53 10.57 -7.44
C LYS A 5 9.28 10.20 -6.64
N MET A 6 9.32 10.47 -5.35
CA MET A 6 8.20 10.22 -4.43
C MET A 6 8.04 11.42 -3.50
N VAL A 7 6.81 11.63 -3.03
CA VAL A 7 6.57 12.66 -2.00
C VAL A 7 6.87 12.06 -0.63
N ALA A 8 7.75 12.72 0.13
CA ALA A 8 8.07 12.31 1.50
C ALA A 8 6.87 12.53 2.43
N ASP A 9 6.82 11.79 3.53
CA ASP A 9 5.70 11.85 4.47
C ASP A 9 5.45 13.28 4.98
N GLY A 10 6.51 14.01 5.31
CA GLY A 10 6.40 15.37 5.81
C GLY A 10 6.00 16.41 4.76
N ASP A 11 6.10 16.06 3.50
CA ASP A 11 5.79 16.96 2.38
C ASP A 11 4.39 16.69 1.79
N ALA A 12 3.68 15.68 2.28
CA ALA A 12 2.36 15.36 1.80
C ALA A 12 1.34 16.40 2.29
N THR A 13 0.48 16.85 1.39
CA THR A 13 -0.57 17.83 1.67
C THR A 13 -1.89 17.39 1.04
N GLY A 14 -3.00 17.95 1.53
CA GLY A 14 -4.33 17.69 0.96
C GLY A 14 -4.71 16.23 0.96
N PRO A 15 -5.30 15.73 -0.13
CA PRO A 15 -5.73 14.32 -0.22
C PRO A 15 -4.59 13.32 -0.01
N LEU A 16 -3.38 13.66 -0.45
CA LEU A 16 -2.23 12.77 -0.27
C LEU A 16 -1.88 12.61 1.21
N ALA A 17 -1.95 13.69 1.99
CA ALA A 17 -1.69 13.63 3.42
C ALA A 17 -2.69 12.71 4.13
N GLU A 18 -3.96 12.76 3.72
CA GLU A 18 -5.00 11.90 4.26
C GLU A 18 -4.75 10.43 3.93
N ILE A 19 -4.37 10.14 2.68
CA ILE A 19 -4.05 8.78 2.25
C ILE A 19 -2.87 8.24 3.04
N TYR A 20 -1.82 9.04 3.20
CA TYR A 20 -0.64 8.64 3.95
C TYR A 20 -0.97 8.36 5.42
N ALA A 21 -1.76 9.23 6.06
CA ALA A 21 -2.16 9.04 7.46
C ALA A 21 -2.94 7.74 7.64
N ARG A 22 -3.89 7.48 6.75
CA ARG A 22 -4.72 6.28 6.79
C ARG A 22 -3.90 5.02 6.53
N SER A 23 -3.02 5.07 5.54
CA SER A 23 -2.15 3.95 5.21
C SER A 23 -1.20 3.62 6.35
N LYS A 24 -0.63 4.64 6.99
CA LYS A 24 0.25 4.48 8.13
C LYS A 24 -0.49 3.85 9.31
N ALA A 25 -1.72 4.29 9.57
CA ALA A 25 -2.54 3.75 10.66
C ALA A 25 -2.90 2.28 10.44
N ASN A 26 -3.08 1.86 9.18
CA ASN A 26 -3.44 0.49 8.84
C ASN A 26 -2.23 -0.41 8.60
N SER A 27 -1.03 0.13 8.61
CA SER A 27 0.20 -0.64 8.40
C SER A 27 0.64 -1.29 9.71
N VAL A 28 1.00 -2.56 9.63
CA VAL A 28 1.55 -3.29 10.78
C VAL A 28 2.84 -2.64 11.29
N ALA A 29 3.66 -2.15 10.36
CA ALA A 29 4.93 -1.50 10.72
C ALA A 29 4.76 -0.04 11.16
N GLY A 30 3.56 0.53 11.05
CA GLY A 30 3.30 1.93 11.42
C GLY A 30 3.92 2.94 10.47
N VAL A 31 4.20 2.54 9.23
CA VAL A 31 4.79 3.41 8.21
C VAL A 31 3.97 3.34 6.93
N VAL A 32 4.13 4.33 6.06
CA VAL A 32 3.55 4.29 4.72
C VAL A 32 4.35 3.29 3.88
N PRO A 33 3.71 2.24 3.33
CA PRO A 33 4.43 1.31 2.46
C PRO A 33 5.05 2.01 1.26
N GLU A 34 6.28 1.67 0.92
CA GLU A 34 6.99 2.35 -0.16
C GLU A 34 6.28 2.23 -1.50
N ILE A 35 5.64 1.09 -1.76
CA ILE A 35 4.87 0.90 -3.00
C ILE A 35 3.80 1.98 -3.17
N LEU A 36 3.18 2.44 -2.10
CA LEU A 36 2.18 3.51 -2.15
C LEU A 36 2.85 4.85 -2.45
N ARG A 37 4.03 5.10 -1.91
CA ARG A 37 4.78 6.33 -2.19
C ARG A 37 5.17 6.43 -3.66
N THR A 38 5.39 5.31 -4.34
CA THR A 38 5.72 5.33 -5.78
C THR A 38 4.60 5.91 -6.63
N MET A 39 3.37 5.94 -6.11
CA MET A 39 2.20 6.49 -6.78
C MET A 39 1.85 7.90 -6.29
N SER A 40 2.68 8.49 -5.44
CA SER A 40 2.35 9.74 -4.75
C SER A 40 2.22 10.96 -5.65
N LEU A 41 2.81 10.93 -6.85
CA LEU A 41 2.67 12.03 -7.82
C LEU A 41 1.32 12.01 -8.54
N ARG A 42 0.54 10.96 -8.37
CA ARG A 42 -0.83 10.86 -8.87
C ARG A 42 -1.75 10.44 -7.72
N PRO A 43 -2.13 11.39 -6.85
CA PRO A 43 -2.94 11.06 -5.67
C PRO A 43 -4.28 10.41 -5.99
N ASP A 44 -4.90 10.75 -7.11
CA ASP A 44 -6.13 10.14 -7.58
C ASP A 44 -5.96 8.65 -7.88
N PHE A 45 -4.88 8.30 -8.58
CA PHE A 45 -4.54 6.90 -8.86
C PHE A 45 -4.19 6.15 -7.58
N LEU A 46 -3.38 6.77 -6.72
CA LEU A 46 -3.01 6.18 -5.43
C LEU A 46 -4.25 5.88 -4.58
N GLN A 47 -5.21 6.79 -4.55
CA GLN A 47 -6.44 6.60 -3.79
C GLN A 47 -7.21 5.37 -4.28
N ALA A 48 -7.32 5.20 -5.59
CA ALA A 48 -8.01 4.05 -6.17
C ALA A 48 -7.30 2.73 -5.85
N VAL A 49 -5.98 2.71 -5.97
CA VAL A 49 -5.17 1.53 -5.65
C VAL A 49 -5.24 1.20 -4.15
N ASP A 50 -5.17 2.21 -3.29
CA ASP A 50 -5.28 2.03 -1.84
C ASP A 50 -6.64 1.43 -1.46
N ALA A 51 -7.72 1.92 -2.06
CA ALA A 51 -9.06 1.37 -1.82
C ALA A 51 -9.16 -0.09 -2.28
N ALA A 52 -8.65 -0.41 -3.46
CA ALA A 52 -8.64 -1.78 -3.98
C ALA A 52 -7.80 -2.70 -3.09
N SER A 53 -6.66 -2.22 -2.63
CA SER A 53 -5.78 -2.98 -1.74
C SER A 53 -6.48 -3.32 -0.42
N ARG A 54 -7.22 -2.36 0.15
CA ARG A 54 -7.96 -2.62 1.40
C ARG A 54 -9.08 -3.64 1.20
N LEU A 55 -9.78 -3.57 0.09
CA LEU A 55 -10.82 -4.56 -0.23
C LEU A 55 -10.21 -5.95 -0.42
N HIS A 56 -9.03 -6.01 -1.00
CA HIS A 56 -8.32 -7.28 -1.20
C HIS A 56 -8.04 -7.99 0.13
N PHE A 57 -7.79 -7.25 1.20
CA PHE A 57 -7.47 -7.81 2.51
C PHE A 57 -8.68 -7.93 3.45
N THR A 58 -9.89 -7.78 2.93
CA THR A 58 -11.11 -8.04 3.70
C THR A 58 -11.65 -9.43 3.35
N ASP A 59 -12.46 -9.98 4.25
CA ASP A 59 -13.11 -11.27 4.00
C ASP A 59 -14.13 -11.14 2.87
N GLY A 60 -14.13 -12.11 1.99
CA GLY A 60 -15.08 -12.23 0.89
C GLY A 60 -15.25 -13.69 0.54
N ALA A 61 -15.17 -14.03 -0.73
CA ALA A 61 -15.15 -15.43 -1.15
C ALA A 61 -13.96 -16.17 -0.56
N LEU A 62 -12.83 -15.45 -0.36
CA LEU A 62 -11.68 -15.94 0.39
C LEU A 62 -11.56 -15.14 1.68
N THR A 63 -11.06 -15.75 2.75
CA THR A 63 -10.78 -15.06 4.00
C THR A 63 -9.53 -14.20 3.85
N ARG A 64 -9.36 -13.23 4.76
CA ARG A 64 -8.14 -12.43 4.79
C ARG A 64 -6.89 -13.30 4.91
N ALA A 65 -6.95 -14.34 5.75
CA ALA A 65 -5.83 -15.25 5.91
C ALA A 65 -5.44 -15.94 4.60
N GLN A 66 -6.45 -16.35 3.81
CA GLN A 66 -6.21 -16.95 2.50
C GLN A 66 -5.60 -15.95 1.52
N HIS A 67 -6.08 -14.71 1.49
CA HIS A 67 -5.49 -13.65 0.69
C HIS A 67 -4.02 -13.43 1.04
N GLU A 68 -3.69 -13.40 2.32
CA GLU A 68 -2.32 -13.18 2.78
C GLU A 68 -1.42 -14.38 2.46
N MET A 69 -1.93 -15.60 2.52
CA MET A 69 -1.17 -16.78 2.10
C MET A 69 -0.85 -16.74 0.62
N ILE A 70 -1.81 -16.36 -0.21
CA ILE A 70 -1.61 -16.22 -1.66
C ILE A 70 -0.55 -15.15 -1.94
N ALA A 71 -0.69 -13.98 -1.30
CA ALA A 71 0.26 -12.88 -1.49
C ALA A 71 1.67 -13.28 -1.07
N SER A 72 1.80 -13.96 0.06
CA SER A 72 3.10 -14.44 0.56
C SER A 72 3.73 -15.45 -0.39
N TYR A 73 2.94 -16.38 -0.90
CA TYR A 73 3.42 -17.38 -1.83
C TYR A 73 3.90 -16.76 -3.14
N VAL A 74 3.11 -15.84 -3.69
CA VAL A 74 3.49 -15.11 -4.92
C VAL A 74 4.77 -14.32 -4.70
N SER A 75 4.89 -13.64 -3.56
CA SER A 75 6.11 -12.90 -3.22
C SER A 75 7.32 -13.81 -3.13
N ALA A 76 7.16 -14.98 -2.51
CA ALA A 76 8.23 -15.95 -2.39
C ALA A 76 8.69 -16.48 -3.75
N LEU A 77 7.72 -16.78 -4.65
CA LEU A 77 8.03 -17.23 -6.01
C LEU A 77 8.81 -16.18 -6.78
N ASN A 78 8.53 -14.91 -6.56
CA ASN A 78 9.18 -13.79 -7.21
C ASN A 78 10.45 -13.34 -6.49
N ARG A 79 10.84 -14.00 -5.41
CA ARG A 79 11.97 -13.63 -4.57
C ARG A 79 11.89 -12.18 -4.10
N CYS A 80 10.68 -11.73 -3.79
CA CYS A 80 10.43 -10.38 -3.33
C CYS A 80 10.90 -10.25 -1.87
N ARG A 81 11.68 -9.19 -1.58
CA ARG A 81 12.17 -8.90 -0.22
C ARG A 81 11.28 -7.91 0.52
N TYR A 82 10.28 -7.38 -0.19
CA TYR A 82 9.38 -6.40 0.35
C TYR A 82 8.32 -7.05 1.25
#